data_123766341c3e3837136da298f84152c9
#
_entry.id   123766341c3e3837136da298f84152c9
#
_cell.length_a   1.000
_cell.length_b   1.000
_cell.length_c   1.000
_cell.angle_alpha   90.00
_cell.angle_beta   90.00
_cell.angle_gamma   90.00
#
_symmetry.space_group_name_H-M   'P 1'
#
loop_
_entity.id
_entity.type
_entity.pdbx_description
1 polymer ?
#
loop_
_entity_poly.entity_id
_entity_poly.type
_entity_poly.pdbx_seq_one_letter_code
_entity_poly.pdbx_strand_id
1 'polypeptide(L)'
;MDVIVVGGFLGSGKTTTIINMGKYLAEKGKKVAIIVNEIGEVGIDGDVINRFGFDTKEITSGCICCTLKVGLRTTMDLLTKEYKPDIVMIEPTGIAFPNVIRTEVELMNLGEEVKVAPLVTLIDGSRFKNLMKEVKEFAMRQIIDAEILGINKVDLIEPIRIPIIEASVQQLNPKAKVVLLSGKDTGERFENFMQLVLPEIKENQEKTQVTTQKEKPVPSEVQETEDSIKASGVGSYAAEFEIKDGGSLSTEAARNLTAELMNTIKEKVLKLNPEFVGHIKLFLDNGLETVKQSVTIYYEEPQEEIIKSKEGATPTFKILSAVSNVEKEALKDSVNSSVHETFEKKGMDVHKVENGHGHGHEHHGHEHHEHEQHEHVQRITGIKSRKE
;
A
#
# COMPACT_ATOMS: atom_id res chain seq x y z
N MET A 1 -15.00 -8.02 -16.01
CA MET A 1 -14.31 -7.68 -14.72
C MET A 1 -13.78 -6.27 -14.82
N ASP A 2 -14.17 -5.41 -13.89
CA ASP A 2 -13.66 -4.02 -13.86
C ASP A 2 -12.50 -3.91 -12.86
N VAL A 3 -11.43 -3.20 -13.25
CA VAL A 3 -10.27 -2.95 -12.40
C VAL A 3 -10.23 -1.47 -12.05
N ILE A 4 -10.25 -1.17 -10.74
CA ILE A 4 -10.22 0.20 -10.21
C ILE A 4 -8.89 0.40 -9.49
N VAL A 5 -8.13 1.41 -9.90
CA VAL A 5 -6.90 1.83 -9.19
C VAL A 5 -7.20 3.10 -8.40
N VAL A 6 -7.01 3.05 -7.07
CA VAL A 6 -7.27 4.17 -6.16
C VAL A 6 -5.95 4.61 -5.54
N GLY A 7 -5.35 5.61 -6.11
CA GLY A 7 -4.11 6.23 -5.64
C GLY A 7 -4.32 7.39 -4.68
N GLY A 8 -3.23 8.02 -4.31
CA GLY A 8 -3.18 9.18 -3.42
C GLY A 8 -2.04 9.07 -2.41
N PHE A 9 -1.58 10.20 -1.93
CA PHE A 9 -0.46 10.26 -1.00
C PHE A 9 -0.77 9.58 0.35
N LEU A 10 0.25 9.37 1.14
CA LEU A 10 0.16 8.77 2.47
C LEU A 10 -0.88 9.50 3.34
N GLY A 11 -1.78 8.73 3.96
CA GLY A 11 -2.83 9.26 4.81
C GLY A 11 -3.99 9.97 4.09
N SER A 12 -4.09 9.92 2.75
CA SER A 12 -5.21 10.52 1.99
C SER A 12 -6.56 9.81 2.18
N GLY A 13 -6.57 8.65 2.85
CA GLY A 13 -7.79 7.90 3.13
C GLY A 13 -8.12 6.83 2.10
N LYS A 14 -7.13 6.34 1.32
CA LYS A 14 -7.30 5.28 0.32
C LYS A 14 -8.00 4.05 0.87
N THR A 15 -7.42 3.43 1.88
CA THR A 15 -7.95 2.20 2.50
C THR A 15 -9.39 2.36 2.97
N THR A 16 -9.71 3.47 3.67
CA THR A 16 -11.07 3.76 4.15
C THR A 16 -12.06 3.90 2.98
N THR A 17 -11.65 4.62 1.93
CA THR A 17 -12.50 4.82 0.74
C THR A 17 -12.73 3.50 0.00
N ILE A 18 -11.68 2.68 -0.19
CA ILE A 18 -11.76 1.37 -0.84
C ILE A 18 -12.69 0.42 -0.07
N ILE A 19 -12.61 0.40 1.26
CA ILE A 19 -13.53 -0.39 2.10
C ILE A 19 -14.98 0.05 1.87
N ASN A 20 -15.25 1.35 1.84
CA ASN A 20 -16.60 1.86 1.60
C ASN A 20 -17.08 1.56 0.17
N MET A 21 -16.20 1.67 -0.83
CA MET A 21 -16.49 1.25 -2.20
C MET A 21 -16.84 -0.24 -2.26
N GLY A 22 -16.05 -1.09 -1.58
CA GLY A 22 -16.29 -2.52 -1.51
C GLY A 22 -17.63 -2.87 -0.89
N LYS A 23 -18.00 -2.23 0.24
CA LYS A 23 -19.30 -2.42 0.89
C LYS A 23 -20.45 -2.02 -0.04
N TYR A 24 -20.36 -0.83 -0.62
CA TYR A 24 -21.36 -0.31 -1.57
C TYR A 24 -21.57 -1.26 -2.77
N LEU A 25 -20.48 -1.82 -3.31
CA LEU A 25 -20.54 -2.76 -4.43
C LEU A 25 -21.09 -4.11 -4.01
N ALA A 26 -20.71 -4.62 -2.83
CA ALA A 26 -21.24 -5.86 -2.28
C ALA A 26 -22.75 -5.78 -1.99
N GLU A 27 -23.25 -4.66 -1.47
CA GLU A 27 -24.68 -4.38 -1.28
C GLU A 27 -25.45 -4.39 -2.61
N LYS A 28 -24.78 -4.08 -3.73
CA LYS A 28 -25.32 -4.18 -5.07
C LYS A 28 -25.15 -5.58 -5.71
N GLY A 29 -24.75 -6.57 -4.91
CA GLY A 29 -24.57 -7.95 -5.33
C GLY A 29 -23.33 -8.21 -6.19
N LYS A 30 -22.35 -7.30 -6.20
CA LYS A 30 -21.09 -7.48 -6.94
C LYS A 30 -20.08 -8.28 -6.12
N LYS A 31 -19.40 -9.22 -6.76
CA LYS A 31 -18.26 -9.94 -6.19
C LYS A 31 -17.01 -9.09 -6.31
N VAL A 32 -16.46 -8.67 -5.18
CA VAL A 32 -15.36 -7.71 -5.11
C VAL A 32 -14.11 -8.39 -4.57
N ALA A 33 -12.96 -8.13 -5.20
CA ALA A 33 -11.64 -8.45 -4.68
C ALA A 33 -10.84 -7.16 -4.49
N ILE A 34 -10.02 -7.12 -3.44
CA ILE A 34 -9.18 -5.97 -3.12
C ILE A 34 -7.73 -6.41 -3.06
N ILE A 35 -6.87 -5.74 -3.83
CA ILE A 35 -5.42 -5.91 -3.80
C ILE A 35 -4.84 -4.70 -3.09
N VAL A 36 -4.11 -4.94 -1.98
CA VAL A 36 -3.44 -3.88 -1.22
C VAL A 36 -1.95 -4.03 -1.39
N ASN A 37 -1.29 -2.95 -1.73
CA ASN A 37 0.15 -2.90 -1.78
C ASN A 37 0.68 -1.97 -0.70
N GLU A 38 1.39 -2.53 0.26
CA GLU A 38 1.97 -1.80 1.38
C GLU A 38 3.50 -1.74 1.27
N ILE A 39 4.09 -0.69 1.87
CA ILE A 39 5.53 -0.54 1.95
C ILE A 39 6.05 -1.42 3.08
N GLY A 40 6.88 -2.40 2.75
CA GLY A 40 7.55 -3.25 3.73
C GLY A 40 7.05 -4.69 3.74
N GLU A 41 7.71 -5.51 4.55
CA GLU A 41 7.45 -6.96 4.66
C GLU A 41 6.24 -7.29 5.55
N VAL A 42 5.56 -6.28 6.09
CA VAL A 42 4.50 -6.42 7.09
C VAL A 42 3.18 -5.91 6.54
N GLY A 43 2.28 -6.81 6.27
CA GLY A 43 0.97 -6.54 5.70
C GLY A 43 -0.06 -6.04 6.71
N ILE A 44 -0.12 -4.74 6.90
CA ILE A 44 -0.96 -4.11 7.93
C ILE A 44 -2.34 -3.71 7.37
N ASP A 45 -2.38 -3.07 6.20
CA ASP A 45 -3.65 -2.61 5.62
C ASP A 45 -4.49 -3.77 5.08
N GLY A 46 -3.85 -4.85 4.57
CA GLY A 46 -4.52 -6.09 4.18
C GLY A 46 -5.23 -6.77 5.36
N ASP A 47 -4.61 -6.81 6.53
CA ASP A 47 -5.24 -7.36 7.75
C ASP A 47 -6.48 -6.56 8.15
N VAL A 48 -6.48 -5.24 8.00
CA VAL A 48 -7.65 -4.39 8.26
C VAL A 48 -8.78 -4.71 7.28
N ILE A 49 -8.49 -4.79 5.99
CA ILE A 49 -9.49 -5.07 4.96
C ILE A 49 -10.07 -6.48 5.10
N ASN A 50 -9.27 -7.49 5.40
CA ASN A 50 -9.72 -8.86 5.64
C ASN A 50 -10.78 -8.96 6.75
N ARG A 51 -10.71 -8.11 7.76
CA ARG A 51 -11.68 -8.07 8.87
C ARG A 51 -13.07 -7.58 8.46
N PHE A 52 -13.19 -6.89 7.34
CA PHE A 52 -14.47 -6.49 6.77
C PHE A 52 -15.10 -7.55 5.86
N GLY A 53 -14.49 -8.75 5.77
CA GLY A 53 -15.06 -9.89 5.04
C GLY A 53 -14.90 -9.83 3.53
N PHE A 54 -13.98 -9.01 3.02
CA PHE A 54 -13.65 -8.98 1.60
C PHE A 54 -12.54 -9.99 1.29
N ASP A 55 -12.58 -10.54 0.08
CA ASP A 55 -11.49 -11.34 -0.45
C ASP A 55 -10.32 -10.40 -0.83
N THR A 56 -9.30 -10.38 0.01
CA THR A 56 -8.12 -9.55 -0.21
C THR A 56 -6.94 -10.40 -0.64
N LYS A 57 -6.13 -9.86 -1.55
CA LYS A 57 -4.79 -10.38 -1.86
C LYS A 57 -3.79 -9.29 -1.55
N GLU A 58 -2.96 -9.58 -0.59
CA GLU A 58 -1.90 -8.71 -0.13
C GLU A 58 -0.62 -9.01 -0.88
N ILE A 59 0.05 -7.97 -1.37
CA ILE A 59 1.34 -8.07 -2.02
C ILE A 59 2.36 -7.46 -1.06
N THR A 60 2.96 -8.33 -0.25
CA THR A 60 4.02 -7.95 0.68
C THR A 60 5.36 -8.29 0.08
N SER A 61 6.30 -7.44 0.22
CA SER A 61 7.75 -7.63 0.15
C SER A 61 8.52 -6.92 -0.95
N GLY A 62 9.62 -6.34 -0.53
CA GLY A 62 10.74 -5.93 -1.37
C GLY A 62 10.47 -4.72 -2.26
N CYS A 63 11.43 -4.29 -3.02
CA CYS A 63 11.36 -3.16 -3.93
C CYS A 63 10.04 -3.11 -4.71
N ILE A 64 9.26 -2.03 -4.54
CA ILE A 64 7.91 -1.83 -5.12
C ILE A 64 7.86 -2.18 -6.62
N CYS A 65 8.95 -2.06 -7.34
CA CYS A 65 9.02 -2.25 -8.78
C CYS A 65 9.09 -3.69 -9.25
N CYS A 66 10.02 -4.47 -8.73
CA CYS A 66 10.29 -5.81 -9.26
C CYS A 66 9.37 -6.85 -8.66
N THR A 67 9.15 -6.78 -7.35
CA THR A 67 8.30 -7.73 -6.64
C THR A 67 6.83 -7.46 -6.91
N LEU A 68 6.43 -6.19 -7.06
CA LEU A 68 5.08 -5.80 -7.40
C LEU A 68 4.66 -6.35 -8.77
N LYS A 69 5.52 -6.27 -9.78
CA LYS A 69 5.20 -6.78 -11.12
C LYS A 69 4.88 -8.27 -11.13
N VAL A 70 5.73 -9.07 -10.48
CA VAL A 70 5.50 -10.53 -10.38
C VAL A 70 4.30 -10.82 -9.49
N GLY A 71 4.22 -10.18 -8.34
CA GLY A 71 3.12 -10.38 -7.39
C GLY A 71 1.77 -9.92 -7.93
N LEU A 72 1.68 -8.71 -8.50
CA LEU A 72 0.45 -8.17 -9.08
C LEU A 72 -0.03 -9.03 -10.24
N ARG A 73 0.85 -9.38 -11.18
CA ARG A 73 0.49 -10.23 -12.32
C ARG A 73 -0.03 -11.59 -11.88
N THR A 74 0.69 -12.26 -10.98
CA THR A 74 0.29 -13.58 -10.46
C THR A 74 -1.06 -13.50 -9.74
N THR A 75 -1.27 -12.45 -8.94
CA THR A 75 -2.53 -12.23 -8.23
C THR A 75 -3.68 -11.95 -9.19
N MET A 76 -3.47 -11.12 -10.21
CA MET A 76 -4.47 -10.84 -11.23
C MET A 76 -4.83 -12.08 -12.06
N ASP A 77 -3.83 -12.88 -12.44
CA ASP A 77 -4.05 -14.16 -13.14
C ASP A 77 -4.88 -15.13 -12.29
N LEU A 78 -4.60 -15.26 -11.00
CA LEU A 78 -5.35 -16.10 -10.07
C LEU A 78 -6.78 -15.59 -9.90
N LEU A 79 -6.97 -14.30 -9.70
CA LEU A 79 -8.29 -13.70 -9.59
C LEU A 79 -9.12 -13.91 -10.86
N THR A 80 -8.51 -13.72 -12.04
CA THR A 80 -9.20 -13.87 -13.31
C THR A 80 -9.61 -15.31 -13.59
N LYS A 81 -8.74 -16.28 -13.28
CA LYS A 81 -8.96 -17.69 -13.60
C LYS A 81 -9.82 -18.42 -12.58
N GLU A 82 -9.54 -18.22 -11.30
CA GLU A 82 -10.14 -19.01 -10.21
C GLU A 82 -11.27 -18.28 -9.51
N TYR A 83 -11.05 -17.04 -9.12
CA TYR A 83 -11.96 -16.30 -8.26
C TYR A 83 -13.10 -15.64 -9.05
N LYS A 84 -12.78 -15.14 -10.25
CA LYS A 84 -13.69 -14.45 -11.19
C LYS A 84 -14.54 -13.38 -10.49
N PRO A 85 -13.92 -12.34 -9.90
CA PRO A 85 -14.68 -11.26 -9.33
C PRO A 85 -15.29 -10.39 -10.43
N ASP A 86 -16.39 -9.69 -10.11
CA ASP A 86 -16.93 -8.63 -10.98
C ASP A 86 -16.01 -7.42 -11.01
N ILE A 87 -15.40 -7.10 -9.85
CA ILE A 87 -14.60 -5.91 -9.64
C ILE A 87 -13.34 -6.26 -8.83
N VAL A 88 -12.19 -5.76 -9.31
CA VAL A 88 -10.93 -5.77 -8.57
C VAL A 88 -10.55 -4.33 -8.25
N MET A 89 -10.37 -4.02 -6.97
CA MET A 89 -9.84 -2.74 -6.54
C MET A 89 -8.37 -2.88 -6.13
N ILE A 90 -7.52 -1.98 -6.61
CA ILE A 90 -6.08 -1.98 -6.33
C ILE A 90 -5.75 -0.71 -5.54
N GLU A 91 -5.19 -0.89 -4.35
CA GLU A 91 -4.61 0.17 -3.54
C GLU A 91 -3.09 0.16 -3.70
N PRO A 92 -2.50 1.06 -4.51
CA PRO A 92 -1.06 1.24 -4.51
C PRO A 92 -0.59 1.87 -3.20
N THR A 93 0.68 1.64 -2.84
CA THR A 93 1.29 2.41 -1.74
C THR A 93 1.18 3.93 -1.99
N GLY A 94 1.08 4.69 -0.90
CA GLY A 94 0.95 6.16 -0.98
C GLY A 94 2.15 6.89 -1.61
N ILE A 95 3.27 6.21 -1.83
CA ILE A 95 4.45 6.74 -2.53
C ILE A 95 4.64 6.13 -3.93
N ALA A 96 3.66 5.40 -4.45
CA ALA A 96 3.65 4.95 -5.84
C ALA A 96 2.98 6.00 -6.74
N PHE A 97 3.28 5.92 -8.03
CA PHE A 97 2.48 6.60 -9.04
C PHE A 97 1.37 5.67 -9.52
N PRO A 98 0.10 5.99 -9.26
CA PRO A 98 -1.01 5.11 -9.57
C PRO A 98 -1.12 4.77 -11.07
N ASN A 99 -0.71 5.70 -11.93
CA ASN A 99 -0.69 5.49 -13.37
C ASN A 99 0.26 4.35 -13.81
N VAL A 100 1.36 4.14 -13.10
CA VAL A 100 2.28 3.02 -13.37
C VAL A 100 1.57 1.68 -13.13
N ILE A 101 0.82 1.58 -12.01
CA ILE A 101 0.03 0.37 -11.69
C ILE A 101 -1.06 0.13 -12.75
N ARG A 102 -1.75 1.20 -13.16
CA ARG A 102 -2.74 1.13 -14.24
C ARG A 102 -2.12 0.59 -15.54
N THR A 103 -1.02 1.17 -15.96
CA THR A 103 -0.30 0.73 -17.16
C THR A 103 0.15 -0.73 -17.08
N GLU A 104 0.66 -1.17 -15.92
CA GLU A 104 1.02 -2.57 -15.70
C GLU A 104 -0.19 -3.51 -15.88
N VAL A 105 -1.35 -3.15 -15.32
CA VAL A 105 -2.59 -3.94 -15.50
C VAL A 105 -3.01 -3.99 -16.97
N GLU A 106 -2.95 -2.87 -17.69
CA GLU A 106 -3.28 -2.80 -19.11
C GLU A 106 -2.33 -3.67 -19.98
N LEU A 107 -1.02 -3.69 -19.62
CA LEU A 107 -0.02 -4.51 -20.30
C LEU A 107 -0.11 -6.01 -20.01
N MET A 108 -0.86 -6.43 -18.99
CA MET A 108 -1.04 -7.86 -18.68
C MET A 108 -1.85 -8.61 -19.72
N ASN A 109 -2.61 -7.92 -20.55
CA ASN A 109 -3.49 -8.52 -21.59
C ASN A 109 -4.41 -9.63 -21.00
N LEU A 110 -5.12 -9.30 -19.93
CA LEU A 110 -5.98 -10.24 -19.19
C LEU A 110 -7.26 -10.65 -19.96
N GLY A 111 -7.40 -10.24 -21.22
CA GLY A 111 -8.56 -10.51 -22.08
C GLY A 111 -9.47 -9.29 -22.25
N GLU A 112 -10.30 -9.33 -23.30
CA GLU A 112 -11.21 -8.23 -23.65
C GLU A 112 -12.32 -7.97 -22.62
N GLU A 113 -12.55 -8.92 -21.73
CA GLU A 113 -13.55 -8.83 -20.65
C GLU A 113 -13.05 -8.00 -19.46
N VAL A 114 -11.74 -7.66 -19.40
CA VAL A 114 -11.15 -6.87 -18.33
C VAL A 114 -11.10 -5.41 -18.75
N LYS A 115 -11.82 -4.57 -18.04
CA LYS A 115 -11.87 -3.12 -18.26
C LYS A 115 -11.17 -2.40 -17.12
N VAL A 116 -10.33 -1.42 -17.42
CA VAL A 116 -9.72 -0.56 -16.41
C VAL A 116 -10.56 0.71 -16.28
N ALA A 117 -11.06 0.96 -15.08
CA ALA A 117 -11.84 2.15 -14.74
C ALA A 117 -10.96 3.42 -14.77
N PRO A 118 -11.56 4.61 -14.81
CA PRO A 118 -10.82 5.86 -14.70
C PRO A 118 -9.91 5.90 -13.46
N LEU A 119 -8.69 6.41 -13.64
CA LEU A 119 -7.70 6.50 -12.56
C LEU A 119 -8.15 7.47 -11.47
N VAL A 120 -8.33 6.96 -10.27
CA VAL A 120 -8.72 7.74 -9.09
C VAL A 120 -7.49 8.13 -8.28
N THR A 121 -7.38 9.41 -7.92
CA THR A 121 -6.40 9.88 -6.93
C THR A 121 -7.10 10.63 -5.81
N LEU A 122 -6.88 10.19 -4.57
CA LEU A 122 -7.40 10.84 -3.37
C LEU A 122 -6.40 11.86 -2.82
N ILE A 123 -6.88 13.05 -2.52
CA ILE A 123 -6.12 14.15 -1.94
C ILE A 123 -6.65 14.42 -0.54
N ASP A 124 -5.78 14.46 0.46
CA ASP A 124 -6.12 14.93 1.79
C ASP A 124 -6.28 16.45 1.77
N GLY A 125 -7.52 16.90 1.68
CA GLY A 125 -7.81 18.34 1.60
C GLY A 125 -7.46 19.10 2.88
N SER A 126 -7.51 18.44 4.04
CA SER A 126 -7.15 19.07 5.31
C SER A 126 -5.67 19.44 5.39
N ARG A 127 -4.81 18.70 4.66
CA ARG A 127 -3.36 18.87 4.63
C ARG A 127 -2.82 19.33 3.27
N PHE A 128 -3.67 19.73 2.35
CA PHE A 128 -3.28 20.07 0.97
C PHE A 128 -2.12 21.08 0.91
N LYS A 129 -2.17 22.14 1.74
CA LYS A 129 -1.12 23.16 1.80
C LYS A 129 0.24 22.55 2.22
N ASN A 130 0.25 21.69 3.22
CA ASN A 130 1.47 21.04 3.71
C ASN A 130 2.00 20.06 2.67
N LEU A 131 1.11 19.28 2.05
CA LEU A 131 1.47 18.36 0.98
C LEU A 131 2.17 19.09 -0.18
N MET A 132 1.62 20.22 -0.61
CA MET A 132 2.21 21.05 -1.67
C MET A 132 3.49 21.77 -1.26
N LYS A 133 3.77 21.90 0.04
CA LYS A 133 5.03 22.46 0.56
C LYS A 133 6.13 21.38 0.59
N GLU A 134 5.83 20.22 1.15
CA GLU A 134 6.83 19.20 1.52
C GLU A 134 7.17 18.23 0.37
N VAL A 135 6.19 17.86 -0.45
CA VAL A 135 6.34 16.85 -1.51
C VAL A 135 5.69 17.29 -2.82
N LYS A 136 5.86 18.56 -3.15
CA LYS A 136 5.15 19.24 -4.27
C LYS A 136 5.23 18.48 -5.58
N GLU A 137 6.41 18.13 -6.05
CA GLU A 137 6.61 17.52 -7.37
C GLU A 137 5.92 16.16 -7.45
N PHE A 138 6.05 15.36 -6.38
CA PHE A 138 5.41 14.05 -6.31
C PHE A 138 3.88 14.16 -6.25
N ALA A 139 3.36 15.03 -5.37
CA ALA A 139 1.92 15.26 -5.25
C ALA A 139 1.31 15.81 -6.55
N MET A 140 2.01 16.73 -7.21
CA MET A 140 1.58 17.27 -8.51
C MET A 140 1.48 16.17 -9.57
N ARG A 141 2.46 15.27 -9.65
CA ARG A 141 2.42 14.17 -10.63
C ARG A 141 1.24 13.24 -10.38
N GLN A 142 0.97 12.85 -9.13
CA GLN A 142 -0.23 12.06 -8.79
C GLN A 142 -1.53 12.77 -9.17
N ILE A 143 -1.58 14.10 -9.00
CA ILE A 143 -2.75 14.91 -9.37
C ILE A 143 -2.91 14.99 -10.90
N ILE A 144 -1.82 15.22 -11.63
CA ILE A 144 -1.84 15.39 -13.10
C ILE A 144 -2.24 14.10 -13.81
N ASP A 145 -1.81 12.96 -13.31
CA ASP A 145 -2.08 11.65 -13.92
C ASP A 145 -3.53 11.17 -13.68
N ALA A 146 -4.26 11.75 -12.73
CA ALA A 146 -5.60 11.30 -12.36
C ALA A 146 -6.68 11.74 -13.35
N GLU A 147 -7.68 10.88 -13.56
CA GLU A 147 -8.90 11.21 -14.31
C GLU A 147 -10.04 11.63 -13.37
N ILE A 148 -10.02 11.11 -12.13
CA ILE A 148 -10.93 11.51 -11.06
C ILE A 148 -10.08 11.91 -9.84
N LEU A 149 -10.29 13.12 -9.32
CA LEU A 149 -9.63 13.66 -8.16
C LEU A 149 -10.61 13.78 -6.99
N GLY A 150 -10.46 12.93 -5.98
CA GLY A 150 -11.25 12.98 -4.77
C GLY A 150 -10.59 13.85 -3.71
N ILE A 151 -11.09 15.07 -3.47
CA ILE A 151 -10.68 15.87 -2.31
C ILE A 151 -11.36 15.27 -1.08
N ASN A 152 -10.61 14.48 -0.35
CA ASN A 152 -11.09 13.71 0.79
C ASN A 152 -10.90 14.47 2.11
N LYS A 153 -11.59 14.00 3.15
CA LYS A 153 -11.60 14.59 4.50
C LYS A 153 -12.18 16.00 4.54
N VAL A 154 -13.17 16.26 3.69
CA VAL A 154 -13.83 17.59 3.67
C VAL A 154 -14.50 17.94 4.99
N ASP A 155 -14.83 16.94 5.81
CA ASP A 155 -15.34 17.07 7.18
C ASP A 155 -14.32 17.72 8.14
N LEU A 156 -13.03 17.71 7.81
CA LEU A 156 -11.95 18.33 8.57
C LEU A 156 -11.49 19.67 8.00
N ILE A 157 -12.16 20.19 6.97
CA ILE A 157 -11.78 21.43 6.29
C ILE A 157 -12.79 22.53 6.64
N GLU A 158 -12.29 23.71 6.97
CA GLU A 158 -13.16 24.89 7.09
C GLU A 158 -13.88 25.15 5.76
N PRO A 159 -15.21 25.30 5.75
CA PRO A 159 -15.99 25.41 4.51
C PRO A 159 -15.48 26.46 3.52
N ILE A 160 -14.96 27.58 4.02
CA ILE A 160 -14.43 28.69 3.19
C ILE A 160 -13.15 28.26 2.42
N ARG A 161 -12.43 27.23 2.87
CA ARG A 161 -11.20 26.76 2.24
C ARG A 161 -11.46 25.75 1.13
N ILE A 162 -12.60 25.07 1.13
CA ILE A 162 -12.94 24.04 0.16
C ILE A 162 -12.86 24.55 -1.28
N PRO A 163 -13.52 25.67 -1.66
CA PRO A 163 -13.45 26.19 -3.03
C PRO A 163 -12.03 26.58 -3.47
N ILE A 164 -11.17 27.00 -2.53
CA ILE A 164 -9.78 27.36 -2.82
C ILE A 164 -8.98 26.09 -3.18
N ILE A 165 -9.19 25.00 -2.44
CA ILE A 165 -8.53 23.71 -2.71
C ILE A 165 -9.03 23.15 -4.03
N GLU A 166 -10.34 23.16 -4.28
CA GLU A 166 -10.93 22.72 -5.56
C GLU A 166 -10.32 23.48 -6.74
N ALA A 167 -10.30 24.81 -6.67
CA ALA A 167 -9.72 25.64 -7.73
C ALA A 167 -8.21 25.32 -7.94
N SER A 168 -7.47 25.15 -6.85
CA SER A 168 -6.04 24.80 -6.92
C SER A 168 -5.80 23.43 -7.56
N VAL A 169 -6.58 22.44 -7.19
CA VAL A 169 -6.53 21.09 -7.74
C VAL A 169 -6.95 21.10 -9.22
N GLN A 170 -8.02 21.79 -9.55
CA GLN A 170 -8.51 21.92 -10.93
C GLN A 170 -7.54 22.69 -11.83
N GLN A 171 -6.80 23.65 -11.28
CA GLN A 171 -5.75 24.36 -12.03
C GLN A 171 -4.57 23.43 -12.32
N LEU A 172 -4.21 22.52 -11.43
CA LEU A 172 -3.14 21.53 -11.63
C LEU A 172 -3.54 20.47 -12.66
N ASN A 173 -4.79 20.03 -12.66
CA ASN A 173 -5.33 19.10 -13.65
C ASN A 173 -6.70 19.53 -14.16
N PRO A 174 -6.73 20.37 -15.23
CA PRO A 174 -7.99 20.87 -15.80
C PRO A 174 -8.89 19.77 -16.42
N LYS A 175 -8.32 18.59 -16.73
CA LYS A 175 -9.05 17.50 -17.38
C LYS A 175 -9.76 16.58 -16.39
N ALA A 176 -9.27 16.52 -15.15
CA ALA A 176 -9.81 15.62 -14.15
C ALA A 176 -11.19 16.08 -13.64
N LYS A 177 -12.04 15.13 -13.32
CA LYS A 177 -13.28 15.36 -12.59
C LYS A 177 -12.98 15.48 -11.11
N VAL A 178 -13.20 16.64 -10.52
CA VAL A 178 -12.96 16.88 -9.09
C VAL A 178 -14.24 16.60 -8.31
N VAL A 179 -14.13 15.82 -7.23
CA VAL A 179 -15.22 15.49 -6.32
C VAL A 179 -14.81 15.71 -4.87
N LEU A 180 -15.77 16.11 -4.04
CA LEU A 180 -15.58 16.29 -2.61
C LEU A 180 -16.02 15.02 -1.87
N LEU A 181 -15.15 14.48 -1.00
CA LEU A 181 -15.40 13.26 -0.27
C LEU A 181 -15.12 13.41 1.23
N SER A 182 -15.85 12.64 2.02
CA SER A 182 -15.41 12.22 3.33
C SER A 182 -15.40 10.69 3.33
N GLY A 183 -14.25 10.06 3.58
CA GLY A 183 -14.16 8.60 3.63
C GLY A 183 -15.04 7.95 4.71
N LYS A 184 -15.64 8.76 5.60
CA LYS A 184 -16.58 8.33 6.65
C LYS A 184 -18.05 8.45 6.23
N ASP A 185 -18.33 9.19 5.14
CA ASP A 185 -19.68 9.44 4.65
C ASP A 185 -19.92 8.68 3.34
N THR A 186 -20.98 7.88 3.31
CA THR A 186 -21.41 7.08 2.15
C THR A 186 -22.71 7.61 1.53
N GLY A 187 -23.07 8.88 1.81
CA GLY A 187 -24.25 9.53 1.27
C GLY A 187 -24.07 9.97 -0.20
N GLU A 188 -24.90 10.94 -0.62
CA GLU A 188 -25.02 11.39 -2.01
C GLU A 188 -23.68 11.73 -2.70
N ARG A 189 -22.74 12.35 -1.99
CA ARG A 189 -21.41 12.68 -2.54
C ARG A 189 -20.63 11.42 -2.92
N PHE A 190 -20.71 10.40 -2.07
CA PHE A 190 -20.05 9.12 -2.32
C PHE A 190 -20.74 8.37 -3.46
N GLU A 191 -22.06 8.38 -3.53
CA GLU A 191 -22.80 7.77 -4.65
C GLU A 191 -22.46 8.45 -5.98
N ASN A 192 -22.36 9.77 -6.02
CA ASN A 192 -21.92 10.51 -7.20
C ASN A 192 -20.48 10.16 -7.61
N PHE A 193 -19.60 10.00 -6.64
CA PHE A 193 -18.24 9.51 -6.88
C PHE A 193 -18.24 8.11 -7.49
N MET A 194 -19.01 7.17 -6.93
CA MET A 194 -19.13 5.80 -7.46
C MET A 194 -19.65 5.76 -8.89
N GLN A 195 -20.58 6.66 -9.24
CA GLN A 195 -21.10 6.78 -10.61
C GLN A 195 -20.06 7.30 -11.60
N LEU A 196 -19.10 8.12 -11.15
CA LEU A 196 -17.99 8.56 -12.00
C LEU A 196 -16.96 7.46 -12.20
N VAL A 197 -16.70 6.65 -11.16
CA VAL A 197 -15.74 5.54 -11.20
C VAL A 197 -16.27 4.37 -12.02
N LEU A 198 -17.56 4.02 -11.85
CA LEU A 198 -18.24 2.91 -12.52
C LEU A 198 -19.60 3.37 -13.08
N PRO A 199 -19.64 4.02 -14.23
CA PRO A 199 -20.90 4.49 -14.83
C PRO A 199 -21.91 3.38 -15.11
N GLU A 200 -21.46 2.17 -15.44
CA GLU A 200 -22.30 1.03 -15.82
C GLU A 200 -23.15 0.45 -14.66
N ILE A 201 -22.88 0.85 -13.42
CA ILE A 201 -23.73 0.42 -12.27
C ILE A 201 -25.15 1.00 -12.36
N LYS A 202 -25.37 2.05 -13.14
CA LYS A 202 -26.70 2.63 -13.41
C LYS A 202 -27.44 2.03 -14.60
N GLU A 203 -26.73 1.39 -15.54
CA GLU A 203 -27.31 0.98 -16.82
C GLU A 203 -27.96 -0.40 -16.82
N ASN A 204 -28.92 -0.66 -15.91
CA ASN A 204 -30.03 -1.50 -16.31
C ASN A 204 -31.17 -0.69 -16.97
N GLN A 205 -30.94 0.59 -17.26
CA GLN A 205 -31.85 1.45 -18.05
C GLN A 205 -31.04 2.38 -18.95
N GLU A 206 -31.21 2.13 -20.27
CA GLU A 206 -30.79 2.95 -21.41
C GLU A 206 -29.32 2.89 -21.90
N LYS A 207 -29.16 2.25 -23.05
CA LYS A 207 -27.95 2.20 -23.87
C LYS A 207 -27.78 3.47 -24.69
N THR A 208 -26.65 4.15 -24.58
CA THR A 208 -26.15 5.02 -25.65
C THR A 208 -24.65 4.87 -25.78
N GLN A 209 -24.20 4.56 -27.00
CA GLN A 209 -22.82 4.31 -27.37
C GLN A 209 -22.02 5.64 -27.42
N VAL A 210 -20.89 5.67 -26.74
CA VAL A 210 -19.84 6.69 -26.99
C VAL A 210 -18.57 5.97 -27.39
N THR A 211 -18.17 6.17 -28.62
CA THR A 211 -16.92 5.67 -29.21
C THR A 211 -15.76 6.54 -28.76
N THR A 212 -14.87 6.01 -27.98
CA THR A 212 -13.58 6.63 -27.64
C THR A 212 -12.48 6.11 -28.57
N GLN A 213 -11.83 7.03 -29.28
CA GLN A 213 -10.64 6.72 -30.08
C GLN A 213 -9.46 6.44 -29.15
N LYS A 214 -8.83 5.28 -29.38
CA LYS A 214 -7.61 4.85 -28.66
C LYS A 214 -6.39 5.56 -29.25
N GLU A 215 -5.76 6.42 -28.50
CA GLU A 215 -4.36 6.80 -28.73
C GLU A 215 -3.45 5.68 -28.21
N LYS A 216 -2.46 5.29 -29.03
CA LYS A 216 -1.52 4.22 -28.69
C LYS A 216 -0.56 4.69 -27.60
N PRO A 217 -0.33 3.91 -26.52
CA PRO A 217 0.64 4.27 -25.51
C PRO A 217 2.08 4.13 -26.04
N VAL A 218 2.90 5.12 -25.71
CA VAL A 218 4.35 5.10 -25.90
C VAL A 218 4.96 4.20 -24.82
N PRO A 219 5.90 3.29 -25.15
CA PRO A 219 6.52 2.42 -24.16
C PRO A 219 7.43 3.23 -23.24
N SER A 220 7.10 3.31 -21.96
CA SER A 220 7.99 3.84 -20.94
C SER A 220 8.64 2.71 -20.15
N GLU A 221 9.96 2.79 -20.06
CA GLU A 221 10.83 1.75 -19.54
C GLU A 221 10.77 1.60 -18.00
N VAL A 222 11.18 0.41 -17.57
CA VAL A 222 11.17 -0.17 -16.20
C VAL A 222 11.90 0.66 -15.12
N GLN A 223 12.58 1.73 -15.47
CA GLN A 223 13.34 2.61 -14.57
C GLN A 223 12.48 3.58 -13.72
N GLU A 224 11.22 3.82 -14.09
CA GLU A 224 10.40 4.87 -13.47
C GLU A 224 9.97 4.62 -12.02
N THR A 225 10.10 3.42 -11.49
CA THR A 225 9.54 3.05 -10.19
C THR A 225 10.55 3.12 -9.05
N GLU A 226 11.82 2.77 -9.25
CA GLU A 226 12.89 3.09 -8.28
C GLU A 226 13.09 4.60 -8.19
N ASP A 227 12.94 5.28 -9.31
CA ASP A 227 12.95 6.72 -9.37
C ASP A 227 11.76 7.36 -8.66
N SER A 228 10.59 6.68 -8.56
CA SER A 228 9.42 7.22 -7.86
C SER A 228 9.59 7.27 -6.35
N ILE A 229 10.23 6.28 -5.74
CA ILE A 229 10.52 6.27 -4.30
C ILE A 229 11.57 7.32 -3.98
N LYS A 230 12.64 7.40 -4.76
CA LYS A 230 13.67 8.43 -4.61
C LYS A 230 13.10 9.82 -4.88
N ALA A 231 12.26 9.98 -5.91
CA ALA A 231 11.61 11.24 -6.24
C ALA A 231 10.55 11.65 -5.21
N SER A 232 9.97 10.73 -4.44
CA SER A 232 9.02 11.06 -3.39
C SER A 232 9.66 11.81 -2.22
N GLY A 233 10.97 11.68 -2.02
CA GLY A 233 11.66 12.19 -0.84
C GLY A 233 11.16 11.57 0.47
N VAL A 234 10.55 10.37 0.42
CA VAL A 234 9.94 9.70 1.58
C VAL A 234 10.84 8.56 2.02
N GLY A 235 11.34 8.64 3.26
CA GLY A 235 11.92 7.49 3.94
C GLY A 235 10.84 6.56 4.44
N SER A 236 11.01 5.26 4.25
CA SER A 236 10.04 4.25 4.71
C SER A 236 10.72 3.10 5.43
N TYR A 237 10.06 2.61 6.49
CA TYR A 237 10.48 1.46 7.27
C TYR A 237 9.28 0.72 7.85
N ALA A 238 9.30 -0.61 7.72
CA ALA A 238 8.32 -1.49 8.34
C ALA A 238 9.04 -2.62 9.08
N ALA A 239 8.48 -3.07 10.20
CA ALA A 239 9.00 -4.18 10.96
C ALA A 239 7.89 -4.86 11.78
N GLU A 240 8.09 -6.15 12.03
CA GLU A 240 7.31 -6.95 12.95
C GLU A 240 8.19 -7.43 14.09
N PHE A 241 7.64 -7.45 15.29
CA PHE A 241 8.33 -7.86 16.50
C PHE A 241 7.48 -8.86 17.29
N GLU A 242 8.11 -9.87 17.84
CA GLU A 242 7.53 -10.76 18.84
C GLU A 242 7.88 -10.26 20.23
N ILE A 243 6.89 -10.27 21.13
CA ILE A 243 7.07 -9.92 22.53
C ILE A 243 7.27 -11.23 23.31
N LYS A 244 8.50 -11.49 23.76
CA LYS A 244 8.80 -12.65 24.61
C LYS A 244 8.32 -12.39 26.05
N ASP A 245 7.81 -13.44 26.69
CA ASP A 245 7.32 -13.41 28.06
C ASP A 245 6.19 -12.40 28.35
N GLY A 246 5.61 -11.81 27.30
CA GLY A 246 4.38 -11.05 27.38
C GLY A 246 3.23 -11.97 27.77
N GLY A 247 3.18 -12.40 29.03
CA GLY A 247 1.93 -12.89 29.59
C GLY A 247 0.83 -11.94 29.16
N SER A 248 -0.39 -12.40 28.89
CA SER A 248 -1.48 -11.65 28.29
C SER A 248 -1.49 -10.17 28.70
N LEU A 249 -0.92 -9.30 27.83
CA LEU A 249 -1.00 -7.86 28.02
C LEU A 249 -2.49 -7.48 28.05
N SER A 250 -2.95 -6.85 29.11
CA SER A 250 -4.30 -6.30 29.10
C SER A 250 -4.41 -5.24 28.01
N THR A 251 -5.60 -5.03 27.46
CA THR A 251 -5.83 -3.98 26.45
C THR A 251 -5.38 -2.61 26.96
N GLU A 252 -5.57 -2.30 28.23
CA GLU A 252 -5.10 -1.05 28.84
C GLU A 252 -3.57 -0.93 28.86
N ALA A 253 -2.86 -2.03 29.20
CA ALA A 253 -1.41 -2.06 29.14
C ALA A 253 -0.89 -1.90 27.69
N ALA A 254 -1.54 -2.54 26.73
CA ALA A 254 -1.24 -2.40 25.30
C ALA A 254 -1.45 -0.97 24.80
N ARG A 255 -2.54 -0.30 25.22
CA ARG A 255 -2.81 1.10 24.91
C ARG A 255 -1.72 2.03 25.43
N ASN A 256 -1.36 1.89 26.71
CA ASN A 256 -0.33 2.72 27.34
C ASN A 256 1.04 2.50 26.70
N LEU A 257 1.39 1.26 26.37
CA LEU A 257 2.65 0.91 25.71
C LEU A 257 2.73 1.51 24.29
N THR A 258 1.68 1.33 23.50
CA THR A 258 1.64 1.86 22.10
C THR A 258 1.61 3.37 22.08
N ALA A 259 0.93 4.03 23.00
CA ALA A 259 0.90 5.49 23.12
C ALA A 259 2.30 6.06 23.47
N GLU A 260 2.97 5.47 24.48
CA GLU A 260 4.33 5.86 24.86
C GLU A 260 5.31 5.68 23.70
N LEU A 261 5.25 4.53 23.02
CA LEU A 261 6.11 4.24 21.88
C LEU A 261 5.84 5.19 20.70
N MET A 262 4.57 5.46 20.36
CA MET A 262 4.21 6.39 19.31
C MET A 262 4.79 7.78 19.58
N ASN A 263 4.66 8.28 20.80
CA ASN A 263 5.21 9.58 21.19
C ASN A 263 6.74 9.60 21.09
N THR A 264 7.41 8.53 21.54
CA THR A 264 8.89 8.42 21.44
C THR A 264 9.36 8.43 20.00
N ILE A 265 8.66 7.69 19.10
CA ILE A 265 9.00 7.68 17.67
C ILE A 265 8.72 9.06 17.06
N LYS A 266 7.54 9.64 17.31
CA LYS A 266 7.18 10.97 16.80
C LYS A 266 8.21 12.03 17.20
N GLU A 267 8.65 12.06 18.46
CA GLU A 267 9.69 12.97 18.93
C GLU A 267 11.03 12.79 18.19
N LYS A 268 11.46 11.55 17.94
CA LYS A 268 12.68 11.28 17.18
C LYS A 268 12.55 11.69 15.72
N VAL A 269 11.40 11.41 15.10
CA VAL A 269 11.09 11.81 13.71
C VAL A 269 11.04 13.34 13.58
N LEU A 270 10.47 14.06 14.55
CA LEU A 270 10.46 15.51 14.58
C LEU A 270 11.87 16.13 14.64
N LYS A 271 12.84 15.45 15.23
CA LYS A 271 14.25 15.88 15.21
C LYS A 271 14.89 15.73 13.82
N LEU A 272 14.43 14.76 13.02
CA LEU A 272 14.89 14.55 11.66
C LEU A 272 14.17 15.47 10.66
N ASN A 273 12.87 15.61 10.78
CA ASN A 273 12.04 16.55 10.01
C ASN A 273 10.96 17.17 10.89
N PRO A 274 11.11 18.44 11.33
CA PRO A 274 10.14 19.12 12.19
C PRO A 274 8.76 19.33 11.59
N GLU A 275 8.62 19.25 10.27
CA GLU A 275 7.37 19.49 9.54
C GLU A 275 6.96 18.27 8.68
N PHE A 276 7.28 17.05 9.14
CA PHE A 276 7.01 15.85 8.36
C PHE A 276 5.54 15.68 7.97
N VAL A 277 5.34 15.16 6.76
CA VAL A 277 4.07 14.65 6.25
C VAL A 277 4.28 13.18 5.87
N GLY A 278 3.33 12.33 6.22
CA GLY A 278 3.49 10.90 5.95
C GLY A 278 2.55 10.07 6.80
N HIS A 279 3.01 8.94 7.30
CA HIS A 279 2.34 8.22 8.36
C HIS A 279 3.32 7.42 9.23
N ILE A 280 2.98 7.29 10.49
CA ILE A 280 3.54 6.30 11.42
C ILE A 280 2.34 5.54 11.97
N LYS A 281 2.33 4.21 11.80
CA LYS A 281 1.26 3.33 12.28
C LYS A 281 1.88 2.27 13.19
N LEU A 282 1.28 2.04 14.35
CA LEU A 282 1.62 0.98 15.29
C LEU A 282 0.42 0.07 15.46
N PHE A 283 0.66 -1.23 15.56
CA PHE A 283 -0.35 -2.24 15.79
C PHE A 283 0.18 -3.23 16.84
N LEU A 284 -0.43 -3.26 18.00
CA LEU A 284 -0.12 -4.24 19.02
C LEU A 284 -1.33 -5.14 19.20
N ASP A 285 -1.20 -6.40 18.81
CA ASP A 285 -2.17 -7.45 19.05
C ASP A 285 -1.84 -8.15 20.37
N ASN A 286 -2.78 -8.16 21.31
CA ASN A 286 -2.62 -8.82 22.61
C ASN A 286 -3.28 -10.20 22.67
N GLY A 287 -3.75 -10.72 21.52
CA GLY A 287 -4.48 -11.98 21.40
C GLY A 287 -6.00 -11.86 21.61
N LEU A 288 -6.50 -10.73 22.11
CA LEU A 288 -7.93 -10.42 22.29
C LEU A 288 -8.33 -9.25 21.39
N GLU A 289 -7.52 -8.21 21.40
CA GLU A 289 -7.73 -6.96 20.68
C GLU A 289 -6.42 -6.46 20.09
N THR A 290 -6.51 -5.75 18.99
CA THR A 290 -5.39 -5.02 18.40
C THR A 290 -5.55 -3.53 18.70
N VAL A 291 -4.58 -2.97 19.39
CA VAL A 291 -4.48 -1.52 19.59
C VAL A 291 -3.71 -0.93 18.45
N LYS A 292 -4.35 -0.05 17.68
CA LYS A 292 -3.75 0.70 16.59
C LYS A 292 -3.53 2.14 17.02
N GLN A 293 -2.31 2.64 16.82
CA GLN A 293 -1.97 4.06 16.94
C GLN A 293 -1.52 4.58 15.58
N SER A 294 -1.91 5.79 15.21
CA SER A 294 -1.48 6.39 13.95
C SER A 294 -1.31 7.90 14.05
N VAL A 295 -0.28 8.41 13.39
CA VAL A 295 -0.05 9.84 13.17
C VAL A 295 0.31 10.07 11.71
N THR A 296 -0.17 11.17 11.12
CA THR A 296 0.00 11.42 9.69
C THR A 296 0.68 12.74 9.37
N ILE A 297 0.83 13.61 10.36
CA ILE A 297 1.53 14.89 10.20
C ILE A 297 2.08 15.35 11.55
N TYR A 298 3.13 16.16 11.52
CA TYR A 298 3.91 16.60 12.68
C TYR A 298 3.10 17.23 13.81
N TYR A 299 2.04 18.00 13.54
CA TYR A 299 1.25 18.71 14.55
C TYR A 299 0.03 17.93 15.06
N GLU A 300 -0.34 16.81 14.43
CA GLU A 300 -1.46 15.99 14.90
C GLU A 300 -1.08 15.16 16.12
N GLU A 301 -2.02 15.02 17.06
CA GLU A 301 -1.91 14.03 18.12
C GLU A 301 -2.17 12.62 17.56
N PRO A 302 -1.48 11.59 18.10
CA PRO A 302 -1.72 10.21 17.69
C PRO A 302 -3.20 9.82 17.86
N GLN A 303 -3.77 9.20 16.83
CA GLN A 303 -5.13 8.68 16.84
C GLN A 303 -5.11 7.21 17.24
N GLU A 304 -5.99 6.84 18.19
CA GLU A 304 -6.15 5.47 18.67
C GLU A 304 -7.40 4.82 18.10
N GLU A 305 -7.27 3.55 17.75
CA GLU A 305 -8.38 2.69 17.34
C GLU A 305 -8.19 1.29 17.96
N ILE A 306 -9.25 0.72 18.53
CA ILE A 306 -9.23 -0.65 19.07
C ILE A 306 -10.03 -1.54 18.14
N ILE A 307 -9.40 -2.65 17.71
CA ILE A 307 -9.96 -3.58 16.74
C ILE A 307 -9.96 -4.98 17.37
N LYS A 308 -11.05 -5.74 17.25
CA LYS A 308 -11.09 -7.12 17.74
C LYS A 308 -10.08 -7.99 16.99
N SER A 309 -9.26 -8.75 17.72
CA SER A 309 -8.33 -9.72 17.12
C SER A 309 -9.04 -11.00 16.70
N LYS A 310 -8.39 -11.81 15.86
CA LYS A 310 -8.86 -13.16 15.56
C LYS A 310 -8.59 -14.05 16.78
N GLU A 311 -9.53 -14.93 17.12
CA GLU A 311 -9.35 -15.89 18.20
C GLU A 311 -8.07 -16.73 17.98
N GLY A 312 -7.22 -16.82 19.01
CA GLY A 312 -5.97 -17.57 18.98
C GLY A 312 -4.77 -16.86 18.34
N ALA A 313 -4.86 -15.55 18.11
CA ALA A 313 -3.70 -14.78 17.64
C ALA A 313 -2.59 -14.74 18.71
N THR A 314 -1.35 -14.96 18.28
CA THR A 314 -0.16 -14.72 19.11
C THR A 314 0.07 -13.23 19.29
N PRO A 315 0.47 -12.76 20.48
CA PRO A 315 0.81 -11.36 20.69
C PRO A 315 1.92 -10.91 19.76
N THR A 316 1.62 -9.96 18.88
CA THR A 316 2.56 -9.40 17.90
C THR A 316 2.50 -7.88 17.91
N PHE A 317 3.64 -7.30 17.59
CA PHE A 317 3.76 -5.85 17.43
C PHE A 317 4.26 -5.53 16.02
N LYS A 318 3.51 -4.72 15.29
CA LYS A 318 3.84 -4.30 13.93
C LYS A 318 3.97 -2.78 13.88
N ILE A 319 4.96 -2.31 13.13
CA ILE A 319 5.17 -0.90 12.87
C ILE A 319 5.36 -0.65 11.38
N LEU A 320 4.72 0.40 10.90
CA LEU A 320 4.90 0.95 9.57
C LEU A 320 5.14 2.45 9.69
N SER A 321 6.22 2.93 9.11
CA SER A 321 6.54 4.35 9.04
C SER A 321 6.93 4.74 7.62
N ALA A 322 6.39 5.85 7.13
CA ALA A 322 6.76 6.45 5.86
C ALA A 322 6.59 7.97 6.00
N VAL A 323 7.67 8.71 6.00
CA VAL A 323 7.70 10.14 6.31
C VAL A 323 8.53 10.92 5.29
N SER A 324 8.06 12.13 4.96
CA SER A 324 8.71 13.01 4.00
C SER A 324 10.06 13.52 4.50
N ASN A 325 11.00 13.70 3.58
CA ASN A 325 12.30 14.31 3.80
C ASN A 325 13.10 13.72 4.98
N VAL A 326 13.02 12.39 5.15
CA VAL A 326 13.79 11.62 6.13
C VAL A 326 14.46 10.46 5.41
N GLU A 327 15.75 10.30 5.62
CA GLU A 327 16.52 9.18 5.08
C GLU A 327 16.06 7.85 5.70
N LYS A 328 15.97 6.79 4.87
CA LYS A 328 15.47 5.47 5.26
C LYS A 328 16.21 4.89 6.47
N GLU A 329 17.55 4.93 6.47
CA GLU A 329 18.33 4.36 7.58
C GLU A 329 18.16 5.19 8.86
N ALA A 330 18.10 6.52 8.79
CA ALA A 330 17.82 7.37 9.94
C ALA A 330 16.44 7.11 10.54
N LEU A 331 15.44 6.88 9.69
CA LEU A 331 14.09 6.51 10.13
C LEU A 331 14.09 5.13 10.81
N LYS A 332 14.73 4.14 10.20
CA LYS A 332 14.88 2.78 10.75
C LYS A 332 15.55 2.79 12.12
N ASP A 333 16.66 3.54 12.27
CA ASP A 333 17.37 3.65 13.54
C ASP A 333 16.52 4.34 14.61
N SER A 334 15.78 5.39 14.23
CA SER A 334 14.86 6.08 15.14
C SER A 334 13.74 5.17 15.63
N VAL A 335 13.17 4.36 14.75
CA VAL A 335 12.11 3.40 15.09
C VAL A 335 12.67 2.29 15.98
N ASN A 336 13.74 1.61 15.55
CA ASN A 336 14.29 0.47 16.29
C ASN A 336 14.76 0.87 17.69
N SER A 337 15.47 2.00 17.80
CA SER A 337 15.90 2.49 19.11
C SER A 337 14.72 2.86 20.01
N SER A 338 13.65 3.41 19.45
CA SER A 338 12.43 3.71 20.23
C SER A 338 11.75 2.44 20.75
N VAL A 339 11.66 1.40 19.91
CA VAL A 339 11.10 0.10 20.30
C VAL A 339 11.92 -0.47 21.46
N HIS A 340 13.23 -0.60 21.30
CA HIS A 340 14.10 -1.16 22.36
C HIS A 340 14.02 -0.36 23.65
N GLU A 341 14.15 0.97 23.61
CA GLU A 341 14.07 1.84 24.79
C GLU A 341 12.74 1.73 25.53
N THR A 342 11.62 1.66 24.79
CA THR A 342 10.27 1.61 25.39
C THR A 342 9.99 0.26 26.02
N PHE A 343 10.35 -0.83 25.35
CA PHE A 343 10.11 -2.18 25.86
C PHE A 343 11.07 -2.53 27.01
N GLU A 344 12.32 -2.12 26.94
CA GLU A 344 13.30 -2.30 28.03
C GLU A 344 12.87 -1.58 29.31
N LYS A 345 12.38 -0.34 29.22
CA LYS A 345 11.83 0.40 30.38
C LYS A 345 10.67 -0.33 31.06
N LYS A 346 9.93 -1.17 30.34
CA LYS A 346 8.83 -1.99 30.88
C LYS A 346 9.28 -3.38 31.31
N GLY A 347 10.58 -3.71 31.18
CA GLY A 347 11.12 -5.03 31.49
C GLY A 347 10.63 -6.11 30.53
N MET A 348 10.25 -5.73 29.30
CA MET A 348 9.79 -6.64 28.27
C MET A 348 10.89 -6.88 27.23
N ASP A 349 11.08 -8.14 26.85
CA ASP A 349 12.01 -8.53 25.80
C ASP A 349 11.26 -8.58 24.44
N VAL A 350 11.82 -7.88 23.45
CA VAL A 350 11.22 -7.76 22.13
C VAL A 350 12.25 -8.12 21.05
N HIS A 351 11.89 -9.03 20.17
CA HIS A 351 12.74 -9.46 19.06
C HIS A 351 12.10 -9.14 17.72
N LYS A 352 12.91 -8.60 16.81
CA LYS A 352 12.48 -8.40 15.44
C LYS A 352 12.33 -9.75 14.75
N VAL A 353 11.20 -9.96 14.08
CA VAL A 353 10.95 -11.14 13.25
C VAL A 353 11.79 -10.99 11.97
N GLU A 354 12.73 -11.92 11.75
CA GLU A 354 13.45 -12.00 10.48
C GLU A 354 12.63 -12.87 9.52
N ASN A 355 12.03 -12.27 8.52
CA ASN A 355 11.39 -13.02 7.44
C ASN A 355 12.47 -13.68 6.58
N GLY A 356 12.61 -14.99 6.72
CA GLY A 356 13.63 -15.80 6.04
C GLY A 356 13.35 -15.95 4.54
N HIS A 357 13.59 -14.93 3.75
CA HIS A 357 13.73 -14.98 2.29
C HIS A 357 14.89 -14.08 1.83
N GLY A 358 16.05 -14.26 2.47
CA GLY A 358 17.32 -13.80 1.94
C GLY A 358 17.89 -14.88 1.03
N HIS A 359 17.77 -14.74 -0.29
CA HIS A 359 18.68 -15.44 -1.20
C HIS A 359 20.07 -14.86 -0.97
N GLY A 360 20.80 -15.50 -0.06
CA GLY A 360 22.22 -15.29 0.10
C GLY A 360 22.93 -15.75 -1.19
N HIS A 361 23.35 -14.83 -2.02
CA HIS A 361 24.44 -15.09 -2.94
C HIS A 361 25.73 -15.14 -2.09
N GLU A 362 26.06 -16.32 -1.57
CA GLU A 362 27.41 -16.60 -1.13
C GLU A 362 28.31 -16.57 -2.37
N HIS A 363 29.10 -15.51 -2.48
CA HIS A 363 30.27 -15.50 -3.33
C HIS A 363 31.29 -16.48 -2.75
N HIS A 364 31.26 -17.75 -3.21
CA HIS A 364 32.38 -18.61 -3.08
C HIS A 364 33.51 -18.06 -3.95
N GLY A 365 34.52 -17.50 -3.29
CA GLY A 365 35.80 -17.18 -3.89
C GLY A 365 36.44 -18.52 -4.38
N HIS A 366 36.61 -18.62 -5.68
CA HIS A 366 37.42 -19.66 -6.26
C HIS A 366 38.90 -19.33 -6.03
N GLU A 367 39.54 -20.03 -5.09
CA GLU A 367 41.00 -20.14 -5.04
C GLU A 367 41.43 -21.02 -6.23
N HIS A 368 42.36 -20.48 -7.02
CA HIS A 368 43.05 -21.17 -8.07
C HIS A 368 43.97 -22.23 -7.43
N HIS A 369 43.70 -23.51 -7.64
CA HIS A 369 44.71 -24.57 -7.59
C HIS A 369 44.89 -25.12 -8.99
N GLU A 370 46.09 -24.86 -9.52
CA GLU A 370 46.70 -25.60 -10.63
C GLU A 370 46.97 -27.04 -10.18
N HIS A 371 46.46 -28.02 -10.91
CA HIS A 371 47.10 -29.34 -10.99
C HIS A 371 46.80 -30.03 -12.32
N GLU A 372 47.87 -30.18 -13.04
CA GLU A 372 48.41 -31.26 -13.92
C GLU A 372 47.44 -32.24 -14.59
N GLN A 373 47.71 -32.34 -15.88
CA GLN A 373 47.28 -33.31 -16.87
C GLN A 373 47.59 -34.75 -16.45
N HIS A 374 46.65 -35.68 -16.60
CA HIS A 374 46.91 -37.03 -17.00
C HIS A 374 45.81 -37.56 -17.92
N GLU A 375 46.23 -37.88 -19.15
CA GLU A 375 45.54 -38.68 -20.13
C GLU A 375 45.22 -40.08 -19.55
N HIS A 376 44.04 -40.61 -19.81
CA HIS A 376 43.91 -42.03 -20.18
C HIS A 376 42.69 -42.30 -21.08
N VAL A 377 43.03 -42.98 -22.14
CA VAL A 377 42.27 -43.37 -23.32
C VAL A 377 41.47 -44.68 -23.06
N GLN A 378 40.36 -44.81 -23.78
CA GLN A 378 39.64 -46.05 -24.19
C GLN A 378 38.75 -46.75 -23.14
N ARG A 379 37.58 -47.23 -23.48
CA ARG A 379 37.12 -48.11 -24.57
C ARG A 379 35.61 -48.12 -24.74
N ILE A 380 35.24 -48.21 -25.99
CA ILE A 380 33.95 -48.57 -26.58
C ILE A 380 33.61 -50.05 -26.33
N THR A 381 32.35 -50.36 -26.12
CA THR A 381 31.54 -51.53 -26.58
C THR A 381 30.32 -51.64 -25.65
N GLY A 382 29.13 -51.92 -26.07
CA GLY A 382 28.50 -52.49 -27.24
C GLY A 382 27.04 -52.77 -26.96
N ILE A 383 26.25 -52.61 -27.95
CA ILE A 383 24.88 -52.97 -28.24
C ILE A 383 24.35 -54.24 -27.53
N LYS A 384 23.08 -54.24 -27.05
CA LYS A 384 22.07 -55.20 -27.50
C LYS A 384 20.64 -54.89 -27.02
N SER A 385 19.76 -54.89 -28.00
CA SER A 385 18.31 -54.93 -27.96
C SER A 385 17.73 -56.26 -27.43
N ARG A 386 16.51 -56.21 -26.85
CA ARG A 386 15.35 -57.13 -27.02
C ARG A 386 14.26 -56.69 -26.04
N LYS A 387 13.12 -56.25 -26.56
CA LYS A 387 11.87 -56.98 -26.78
C LYS A 387 11.51 -57.98 -25.67
N GLU A 388 10.53 -57.66 -24.84
CA GLU A 388 9.17 -58.19 -24.81
C GLU A 388 8.31 -57.25 -24.02
#